data_e9f084d8f66d558d3693a00df3ff5894
#
_entry.id   e9f084d8f66d558d3693a00df3ff5894
#
_cell.length_a   1.000
_cell.length_b   1.000
_cell.length_c   1.000
_cell.angle_alpha   90.00
_cell.angle_beta   90.00
_cell.angle_gamma   90.00
#
_symmetry.space_group_name_H-M   'P 1'
#
loop_
_entity.id
_entity.type
_entity.pdbx_description
1 polymer ?
#
loop_
_entity_poly.entity_id
_entity_poly.type
_entity_poly.pdbx_seq_one_letter_code
_entity_poly.pdbx_strand_id
1 'polypeptide(L)'
;MNRGTESPTGPRQVGHCYLDPLEQIWLATAQRIGLRIERSGEVYASTDGAGALRIGTGATLDADDCLAQMIFHELCHALVEGPGSFAKPDWGLENIDARDEAREHACLRTQAALASRHGLRALLAPTTDFRAFYDRMSEDPLAPLAEDAAADAPPGDPGIVASGVAAGDAVRDPSVALARAALARAHEPPWAPHLEAALRATAAIAGIVAPFATDADEPPAGSLPPLWRLVASAPER
;
A
#
# COMPACT_ATOMS: atom_id res chain seq x y z
N MET A 1 60.53 -0.95 -25.10
CA MET A 1 59.19 -1.33 -25.58
C MET A 1 58.22 -1.16 -24.40
N ASN A 2 57.55 -0.02 -24.38
CA ASN A 2 56.65 0.37 -23.29
C ASN A 2 55.24 -0.04 -23.70
N ARG A 3 54.67 -1.08 -23.11
CA ARG A 3 53.25 -1.43 -23.33
C ARG A 3 52.42 -0.54 -22.43
N GLY A 4 51.90 0.51 -23.00
CA GLY A 4 50.86 1.32 -22.39
C GLY A 4 49.61 0.45 -22.14
N THR A 5 49.27 0.23 -20.88
CA THR A 5 47.98 -0.31 -20.49
C THR A 5 46.95 0.79 -20.64
N GLU A 6 46.25 0.85 -21.80
CA GLU A 6 45.06 1.67 -21.96
C GLU A 6 44.00 1.12 -20.99
N SER A 7 43.66 1.93 -20.00
CA SER A 7 42.48 1.69 -19.17
C SER A 7 41.22 1.80 -20.04
N PRO A 8 40.28 0.87 -19.97
CA PRO A 8 39.03 0.96 -20.72
C PRO A 8 38.20 2.16 -20.23
N THR A 9 38.24 3.26 -20.97
CA THR A 9 37.54 4.53 -20.64
C THR A 9 36.09 4.58 -21.15
N GLY A 10 35.43 3.44 -21.29
CA GLY A 10 34.01 3.38 -21.61
C GLY A 10 33.12 3.28 -20.34
N PRO A 11 31.87 3.78 -20.37
CA PRO A 11 30.95 3.56 -19.26
C PRO A 11 30.79 2.06 -19.03
N ARG A 12 30.81 1.65 -17.76
CA ARG A 12 30.61 0.26 -17.35
C ARG A 12 29.29 -0.28 -17.93
N GLN A 13 29.35 -1.36 -18.67
CA GLN A 13 28.15 -2.08 -19.08
C GLN A 13 27.56 -2.82 -17.88
N VAL A 14 26.28 -2.51 -17.58
CA VAL A 14 25.53 -3.18 -16.51
C VAL A 14 25.01 -4.50 -17.07
N GLY A 15 25.59 -5.63 -16.64
CA GLY A 15 25.16 -6.97 -17.06
C GLY A 15 23.99 -7.53 -16.25
N HIS A 16 23.80 -7.04 -15.01
CA HIS A 16 22.75 -7.49 -14.10
C HIS A 16 22.25 -6.31 -13.27
N CYS A 17 20.92 -6.20 -13.08
CA CYS A 17 20.29 -5.25 -12.18
C CYS A 17 20.02 -5.90 -10.82
N TYR A 18 20.03 -5.11 -9.76
CA TYR A 18 19.48 -5.53 -8.47
C TYR A 18 17.98 -5.79 -8.63
N LEU A 19 17.53 -6.89 -8.07
CA LEU A 19 16.11 -7.25 -8.02
C LEU A 19 15.66 -7.20 -6.56
N ASP A 20 14.77 -6.27 -6.25
CA ASP A 20 14.18 -6.17 -4.92
C ASP A 20 13.28 -7.40 -4.64
N PRO A 21 13.48 -8.13 -3.53
CA PRO A 21 12.71 -9.32 -3.22
C PRO A 21 11.20 -9.06 -3.08
N LEU A 22 10.80 -7.92 -2.52
CA LEU A 22 9.39 -7.57 -2.38
C LEU A 22 8.77 -7.28 -3.75
N GLU A 23 9.47 -6.51 -4.58
CA GLU A 23 9.02 -6.27 -5.96
C GLU A 23 8.81 -7.57 -6.72
N GLN A 24 9.74 -8.53 -6.61
CA GLN A 24 9.62 -9.83 -7.30
C GLN A 24 8.39 -10.62 -6.85
N ILE A 25 8.07 -10.61 -5.54
CA ILE A 25 6.87 -11.26 -5.02
C ILE A 25 5.62 -10.65 -5.65
N TRP A 26 5.51 -9.31 -5.65
CA TRP A 26 4.31 -8.63 -6.11
C TRP A 26 4.17 -8.60 -7.63
N LEU A 27 5.26 -8.50 -8.38
CA LEU A 27 5.28 -8.68 -9.84
C LEU A 27 4.78 -10.06 -10.25
N ALA A 28 5.30 -11.12 -9.59
CA ALA A 28 4.84 -12.49 -9.85
C ALA A 28 3.38 -12.72 -9.44
N THR A 29 2.91 -12.03 -8.41
CA THR A 29 1.52 -12.10 -7.95
C THR A 29 0.59 -11.44 -8.94
N ALA A 30 0.90 -10.23 -9.39
CA ALA A 30 0.14 -9.53 -10.42
C ALA A 30 0.03 -10.37 -11.70
N GLN A 31 1.14 -10.96 -12.15
CA GLN A 31 1.16 -11.84 -13.32
C GLN A 31 0.24 -13.06 -13.18
N ARG A 32 0.23 -13.71 -12.01
CA ARG A 32 -0.63 -14.87 -11.74
C ARG A 32 -2.10 -14.49 -11.65
N ILE A 33 -2.41 -13.28 -11.27
CA ILE A 33 -3.78 -12.73 -11.26
C ILE A 33 -4.22 -12.32 -12.66
N GLY A 34 -3.29 -12.20 -13.62
CA GLY A 34 -3.58 -11.87 -15.02
C GLY A 34 -3.18 -10.44 -15.42
N LEU A 35 -2.34 -9.77 -14.62
CA LEU A 35 -1.87 -8.42 -14.91
C LEU A 35 -0.40 -8.41 -15.30
N ARG A 36 -0.07 -7.65 -16.34
CA ARG A 36 1.30 -7.31 -16.73
C ARG A 36 1.63 -5.92 -16.18
N ILE A 37 2.65 -5.85 -15.33
CA ILE A 37 3.13 -4.58 -14.79
C ILE A 37 4.06 -3.90 -15.78
N GLU A 38 3.76 -2.66 -16.13
CA GLU A 38 4.57 -1.77 -16.98
C GLU A 38 5.02 -0.56 -16.16
N ARG A 39 6.27 -0.14 -16.30
CA ARG A 39 6.76 1.09 -15.66
C ARG A 39 6.60 2.26 -16.62
N SER A 40 6.06 3.38 -16.13
CA SER A 40 5.78 4.58 -16.90
C SER A 40 6.29 5.84 -16.22
N GLY A 41 6.82 6.78 -16.97
CA GLY A 41 7.15 8.12 -16.47
C GLY A 41 6.02 9.14 -16.64
N GLU A 42 4.82 8.71 -17.09
CA GLU A 42 3.71 9.59 -17.47
C GLU A 42 2.51 9.50 -16.54
N VAL A 43 2.40 8.39 -15.79
CA VAL A 43 1.26 8.14 -14.89
C VAL A 43 1.76 7.74 -13.51
N TYR A 44 0.97 7.99 -12.47
CA TYR A 44 1.20 7.47 -11.13
C TYR A 44 0.83 5.98 -11.08
N ALA A 45 -0.42 5.66 -11.39
CA ALA A 45 -0.91 4.32 -11.68
C ALA A 45 -2.04 4.40 -12.70
N SER A 46 -2.20 3.41 -13.57
CA SER A 46 -3.35 3.30 -14.47
C SER A 46 -3.49 1.90 -15.06
N THR A 47 -4.71 1.48 -15.38
CA THR A 47 -4.96 0.25 -16.12
C THR A 47 -5.53 0.55 -17.50
N ASP A 48 -5.23 -0.32 -18.47
CA ASP A 48 -5.73 -0.17 -19.84
C ASP A 48 -7.01 -0.97 -20.12
N GLY A 49 -7.49 -1.74 -19.13
CA GLY A 49 -8.63 -2.65 -19.32
C GLY A 49 -8.32 -3.84 -20.26
N ALA A 50 -7.06 -4.07 -20.57
CA ALA A 50 -6.59 -5.14 -21.46
C ALA A 50 -5.45 -5.97 -20.83
N GLY A 51 -5.32 -5.90 -19.51
CA GLY A 51 -4.36 -6.66 -18.72
C GLY A 51 -3.03 -5.97 -18.46
N ALA A 52 -2.84 -4.71 -18.81
CA ALA A 52 -1.69 -3.93 -18.37
C ALA A 52 -2.06 -3.04 -17.19
N LEU A 53 -1.24 -3.08 -16.15
CA LEU A 53 -1.21 -2.13 -15.05
C LEU A 53 0.10 -1.35 -15.14
N ARG A 54 -0.02 -0.06 -15.46
CA ARG A 54 1.10 0.88 -15.51
C ARG A 54 1.29 1.50 -14.14
N ILE A 55 2.52 1.49 -13.66
CA ILE A 55 2.91 2.11 -12.37
C ILE A 55 4.09 3.02 -12.62
N GLY A 56 4.08 4.16 -12.00
CA GLY A 56 5.09 5.19 -12.09
C GLY A 56 6.52 4.70 -11.87
N THR A 57 7.48 5.38 -12.45
CA THR A 57 8.92 5.20 -12.14
C THR A 57 9.30 6.09 -10.95
N GLY A 58 10.53 5.99 -10.46
CA GLY A 58 11.04 6.88 -9.40
C GLY A 58 11.04 8.37 -9.73
N ALA A 59 10.76 8.75 -10.99
CA ALA A 59 10.56 10.15 -11.38
C ALA A 59 9.11 10.62 -11.25
N THR A 60 8.17 9.69 -11.08
CA THR A 60 6.72 9.94 -11.01
C THR A 60 6.14 9.63 -9.63
N LEU A 61 6.70 8.61 -8.97
CA LEU A 61 6.30 8.19 -7.62
C LEU A 61 6.96 9.07 -6.56
N ASP A 62 6.31 9.22 -5.43
CA ASP A 62 6.85 9.89 -4.26
C ASP A 62 7.99 9.06 -3.61
N ALA A 63 8.79 9.71 -2.75
CA ALA A 63 9.99 9.09 -2.21
C ALA A 63 9.72 7.93 -1.24
N ASP A 64 8.52 7.85 -0.68
CA ASP A 64 8.03 6.82 0.23
C ASP A 64 7.22 5.73 -0.47
N ASP A 65 7.00 5.86 -1.80
CA ASP A 65 6.38 4.81 -2.58
C ASP A 65 7.34 3.66 -2.89
N CYS A 66 6.81 2.45 -2.88
CA CYS A 66 7.50 1.30 -3.44
C CYS A 66 6.59 0.52 -4.39
N LEU A 67 7.20 -0.15 -5.39
CA LEU A 67 6.45 -0.90 -6.39
C LEU A 67 5.56 -1.99 -5.78
N ALA A 68 6.04 -2.65 -4.73
CA ALA A 68 5.29 -3.71 -4.05
C ALA A 68 3.97 -3.18 -3.44
N GLN A 69 4.06 -2.06 -2.73
CA GLN A 69 2.91 -1.41 -2.11
C GLN A 69 1.93 -0.87 -3.17
N MET A 70 2.44 -0.26 -4.26
CA MET A 70 1.62 0.22 -5.37
C MET A 70 0.85 -0.91 -6.05
N ILE A 71 1.50 -2.04 -6.35
CA ILE A 71 0.82 -3.21 -6.91
C ILE A 71 -0.28 -3.70 -5.96
N PHE A 72 0.00 -3.77 -4.65
CA PHE A 72 -0.98 -4.21 -3.67
C PHE A 72 -2.19 -3.28 -3.60
N HIS A 73 -1.96 -1.97 -3.62
CA HIS A 73 -3.02 -0.96 -3.64
C HIS A 73 -3.93 -1.14 -4.86
N GLU A 74 -3.36 -1.26 -6.05
CA GLU A 74 -4.09 -1.46 -7.30
C GLU A 74 -4.88 -2.79 -7.31
N LEU A 75 -4.33 -3.85 -6.72
CA LEU A 75 -5.07 -5.10 -6.55
C LEU A 75 -6.24 -4.96 -5.57
N CYS A 76 -6.16 -4.03 -4.59
CA CYS A 76 -7.29 -3.73 -3.71
C CYS A 76 -8.41 -2.98 -4.46
N HIS A 77 -8.08 -2.07 -5.40
CA HIS A 77 -9.06 -1.51 -6.32
C HIS A 77 -9.77 -2.59 -7.15
N ALA A 78 -8.99 -3.49 -7.77
CA ALA A 78 -9.56 -4.61 -8.52
C ALA A 78 -10.50 -5.49 -7.66
N LEU A 79 -10.16 -5.72 -6.39
CA LEU A 79 -11.01 -6.44 -5.44
C LEU A 79 -12.32 -5.71 -5.16
N VAL A 80 -12.26 -4.40 -4.94
CA VAL A 80 -13.45 -3.57 -4.67
C VAL A 80 -14.38 -3.56 -5.86
N GLU A 81 -13.84 -3.35 -7.07
CA GLU A 81 -14.60 -3.27 -8.31
C GLU A 81 -15.04 -4.65 -8.84
N GLY A 82 -14.38 -5.72 -8.39
CA GLY A 82 -14.66 -7.11 -8.76
C GLY A 82 -14.07 -7.52 -10.12
N PRO A 83 -14.25 -8.79 -10.53
CA PRO A 83 -13.55 -9.35 -11.68
C PRO A 83 -13.89 -8.68 -13.02
N GLY A 84 -15.04 -8.04 -13.14
CA GLY A 84 -15.41 -7.29 -14.34
C GLY A 84 -14.59 -6.01 -14.57
N SER A 85 -13.87 -5.52 -13.57
CA SER A 85 -13.03 -4.32 -13.67
C SER A 85 -11.77 -4.53 -14.50
N PHE A 86 -11.28 -5.76 -14.60
CA PHE A 86 -10.11 -6.10 -15.43
C PHE A 86 -10.28 -5.75 -16.92
N ALA A 87 -11.52 -5.62 -17.38
CA ALA A 87 -11.85 -5.21 -18.74
C ALA A 87 -12.15 -3.71 -18.88
N LYS A 88 -11.83 -2.91 -17.86
CA LYS A 88 -12.11 -1.47 -17.83
C LYS A 88 -10.82 -0.69 -17.57
N PRO A 89 -10.54 0.39 -18.32
CA PRO A 89 -9.49 1.32 -17.95
C PRO A 89 -9.73 1.84 -16.53
N ASP A 90 -8.65 2.02 -15.78
CA ASP A 90 -8.64 2.53 -14.40
C ASP A 90 -9.69 1.88 -13.49
N TRP A 91 -9.87 0.56 -13.67
CA TRP A 91 -10.86 -0.26 -12.99
C TRP A 91 -12.31 0.20 -13.20
N GLY A 92 -12.54 1.17 -14.08
CA GLY A 92 -13.82 1.84 -14.29
C GLY A 92 -14.09 2.97 -13.30
N LEU A 93 -13.07 3.51 -12.67
CA LEU A 93 -13.09 4.70 -11.82
C LEU A 93 -12.80 5.94 -12.69
N GLU A 94 -13.45 7.04 -12.37
CA GLU A 94 -13.22 8.32 -13.05
C GLU A 94 -12.60 9.36 -12.10
N ASN A 95 -12.60 9.10 -10.79
CA ASN A 95 -12.06 9.94 -9.71
C ASN A 95 -12.61 11.38 -9.69
N ILE A 96 -13.89 11.54 -10.07
CA ILE A 96 -14.53 12.85 -10.23
C ILE A 96 -15.76 13.07 -9.34
N ASP A 97 -16.27 12.06 -8.65
CA ASP A 97 -17.44 12.22 -7.80
C ASP A 97 -17.39 11.44 -6.47
N ALA A 98 -18.33 11.72 -5.59
CA ALA A 98 -18.42 11.09 -4.27
C ALA A 98 -18.58 9.55 -4.29
N ARG A 99 -18.98 8.96 -5.43
CA ARG A 99 -19.08 7.50 -5.56
C ARG A 99 -17.68 6.89 -5.65
N ASP A 100 -16.77 7.58 -6.33
CA ASP A 100 -15.38 7.15 -6.44
C ASP A 100 -14.65 7.33 -5.09
N GLU A 101 -14.94 8.38 -4.33
CA GLU A 101 -14.43 8.54 -2.97
C GLU A 101 -14.82 7.36 -2.06
N ALA A 102 -16.08 6.92 -2.11
CA ALA A 102 -16.52 5.75 -1.35
C ALA A 102 -15.81 4.46 -1.78
N ARG A 103 -15.46 4.33 -3.05
CA ARG A 103 -14.70 3.18 -3.60
C ARG A 103 -13.24 3.25 -3.20
N GLU A 104 -12.65 4.45 -3.23
CA GLU A 104 -11.30 4.70 -2.71
C GLU A 104 -11.21 4.32 -1.23
N HIS A 105 -12.13 4.81 -0.40
CA HIS A 105 -12.20 4.44 1.01
C HIS A 105 -12.38 2.93 1.20
N ALA A 106 -13.15 2.27 0.34
CA ALA A 106 -13.31 0.81 0.38
C ALA A 106 -12.01 0.08 0.00
N CYS A 107 -11.25 0.60 -0.98
CA CYS A 107 -9.92 0.11 -1.32
C CYS A 107 -9.00 0.17 -0.12
N LEU A 108 -8.92 1.32 0.55
CA LEU A 108 -8.07 1.53 1.72
C LEU A 108 -8.46 0.65 2.91
N ARG A 109 -9.77 0.46 3.16
CA ARG A 109 -10.28 -0.48 4.18
C ARG A 109 -9.90 -1.92 3.86
N THR A 110 -10.00 -2.32 2.60
CA THR A 110 -9.61 -3.65 2.11
C THR A 110 -8.11 -3.86 2.29
N GLN A 111 -7.30 -2.89 1.88
CA GLN A 111 -5.85 -2.89 2.03
C GLN A 111 -5.44 -3.02 3.51
N ALA A 112 -6.00 -2.19 4.38
CA ALA A 112 -5.74 -2.24 5.82
C ALA A 112 -6.11 -3.59 6.42
N ALA A 113 -7.31 -4.13 6.08
CA ALA A 113 -7.78 -5.41 6.63
C ALA A 113 -6.92 -6.59 6.18
N LEU A 114 -6.52 -6.65 4.90
CA LEU A 114 -5.65 -7.70 4.37
C LEU A 114 -4.24 -7.60 4.98
N ALA A 115 -3.66 -6.41 5.01
CA ALA A 115 -2.33 -6.19 5.56
C ALA A 115 -2.26 -6.45 7.07
N SER A 116 -3.27 -6.05 7.85
CA SER A 116 -3.31 -6.24 9.31
C SER A 116 -3.26 -7.70 9.72
N ARG A 117 -3.88 -8.61 8.95
CA ARG A 117 -3.86 -10.07 9.21
C ARG A 117 -2.44 -10.65 9.21
N HIS A 118 -1.50 -9.96 8.59
CA HIS A 118 -0.11 -10.37 8.45
C HIS A 118 0.88 -9.45 9.17
N GLY A 119 0.39 -8.47 9.96
CA GLY A 119 1.23 -7.48 10.63
C GLY A 119 1.91 -6.49 9.68
N LEU A 120 1.35 -6.30 8.47
CA LEU A 120 1.93 -5.50 7.40
C LEU A 120 1.27 -4.13 7.21
N ARG A 121 0.35 -3.74 8.12
CA ARG A 121 -0.46 -2.54 7.95
C ARG A 121 0.38 -1.26 7.74
N ALA A 122 1.45 -1.10 8.49
CA ALA A 122 2.35 0.05 8.34
C ALA A 122 3.25 -0.08 7.09
N LEU A 123 3.77 -1.29 6.83
CA LEU A 123 4.68 -1.52 5.70
C LEU A 123 4.01 -1.36 4.34
N LEU A 124 2.77 -1.80 4.22
CA LEU A 124 1.98 -1.73 2.98
C LEU A 124 0.90 -0.65 3.06
N ALA A 125 1.09 0.39 3.86
CA ALA A 125 0.19 1.53 3.92
C ALA A 125 0.25 2.32 2.60
N PRO A 126 -0.88 2.89 2.13
CA PRO A 126 -0.89 3.71 0.92
C PRO A 126 -0.16 5.03 1.16
N THR A 127 0.38 5.59 0.10
CA THR A 127 1.06 6.90 0.08
C THR A 127 0.27 7.95 -0.72
N THR A 128 -0.99 7.67 -0.99
CA THR A 128 -1.92 8.52 -1.74
C THR A 128 -2.44 9.70 -0.91
N ASP A 129 -3.12 10.64 -1.55
CA ASP A 129 -3.82 11.77 -0.92
C ASP A 129 -4.82 11.33 0.18
N PHE A 130 -5.26 10.08 0.13
CA PHE A 130 -6.15 9.48 1.12
C PHE A 130 -5.43 8.86 2.33
N ARG A 131 -4.12 9.05 2.48
CA ARG A 131 -3.35 8.53 3.60
C ARG A 131 -3.97 8.92 4.96
N ALA A 132 -4.46 10.13 5.09
CA ALA A 132 -5.11 10.61 6.31
C ALA A 132 -6.37 9.80 6.66
N PHE A 133 -7.12 9.30 5.68
CA PHE A 133 -8.25 8.39 5.92
C PHE A 133 -7.74 7.03 6.46
N TYR A 134 -6.71 6.48 5.83
CA TYR A 134 -6.10 5.21 6.24
C TYR A 134 -5.60 5.24 7.69
N ASP A 135 -4.92 6.31 8.08
CA ASP A 135 -4.34 6.47 9.42
C ASP A 135 -5.39 6.65 10.52
N ARG A 136 -6.58 7.17 10.20
CA ARG A 136 -7.70 7.30 11.13
C ARG A 136 -8.46 6.00 11.39
N MET A 137 -8.29 4.97 10.56
CA MET A 137 -8.95 3.69 10.77
C MET A 137 -8.45 3.03 12.06
N SER A 138 -9.36 2.53 12.87
CA SER A 138 -9.08 1.74 14.07
C SER A 138 -8.38 0.40 13.73
N GLU A 139 -8.10 -0.43 14.73
CA GLU A 139 -7.60 -1.80 14.53
C GLU A 139 -8.55 -2.65 13.69
N ASP A 140 -9.87 -2.41 13.79
CA ASP A 140 -10.85 -2.97 12.85
C ASP A 140 -11.09 -1.97 11.70
N PRO A 141 -10.53 -2.20 10.50
CA PRO A 141 -10.73 -1.32 9.36
C PRO A 141 -12.18 -1.26 8.84
N LEU A 142 -13.04 -2.14 9.29
CA LEU A 142 -14.45 -2.18 8.93
C LEU A 142 -15.36 -1.51 9.97
N ALA A 143 -14.80 -0.97 11.04
CA ALA A 143 -15.52 -0.14 11.99
C ALA A 143 -15.77 1.27 11.40
N PRO A 144 -16.85 1.95 11.83
CA PRO A 144 -17.04 3.38 11.53
C PRO A 144 -15.84 4.21 12.02
N LEU A 145 -15.53 5.31 11.33
CA LEU A 145 -14.56 6.27 11.83
C LEU A 145 -15.13 6.97 13.08
N ALA A 146 -14.27 7.33 14.01
CA ALA A 146 -14.68 7.93 15.29
C ALA A 146 -15.46 9.25 15.14
N GLU A 147 -15.17 10.01 14.08
CA GLU A 147 -15.84 11.27 13.78
C GLU A 147 -17.27 11.06 13.27
N ASP A 148 -17.50 10.00 12.48
CA ASP A 148 -18.83 9.65 11.98
C ASP A 148 -19.75 9.17 13.12
N ALA A 149 -19.17 8.48 14.11
CA ALA A 149 -19.87 8.04 15.32
C ALA A 149 -20.29 9.20 16.25
N ALA A 150 -19.57 10.32 16.22
CA ALA A 150 -19.85 11.50 17.03
C ALA A 150 -20.90 12.42 16.38
N ALA A 151 -21.02 12.44 15.06
CA ALA A 151 -22.00 13.24 14.32
C ALA A 151 -23.44 12.69 14.48
N ASP A 152 -23.59 11.40 14.75
CA ASP A 152 -24.89 10.73 14.97
C ASP A 152 -25.36 10.74 16.44
N ALA A 153 -24.58 11.30 17.37
CA ALA A 153 -25.01 11.44 18.76
C ALA A 153 -25.94 12.65 18.90
N PRO A 154 -27.24 12.48 19.24
CA PRO A 154 -28.11 13.61 19.47
C PRO A 154 -27.57 14.46 20.63
N PRO A 155 -27.69 15.81 20.59
CA PRO A 155 -27.27 16.66 21.67
C PRO A 155 -28.00 16.24 22.95
N GLY A 156 -27.23 15.73 23.93
CA GLY A 156 -27.77 15.11 25.14
C GLY A 156 -28.58 16.07 25.97
N ASP A 157 -29.85 15.78 26.16
CA ASP A 157 -30.66 16.22 27.28
C ASP A 157 -30.46 15.24 28.45
N PRO A 158 -29.96 15.66 29.62
CA PRO A 158 -29.59 14.75 30.73
C PRO A 158 -30.76 14.15 31.46
N GLY A 159 -31.95 14.03 30.88
CA GLY A 159 -33.17 13.68 31.59
C GLY A 159 -33.99 12.47 31.12
N ILE A 160 -33.64 11.76 30.05
CA ILE A 160 -34.46 10.65 29.56
C ILE A 160 -33.70 9.32 29.57
N VAL A 161 -34.10 8.43 30.45
CA VAL A 161 -33.72 6.99 30.47
C VAL A 161 -34.23 6.37 29.17
N ALA A 162 -33.32 5.96 28.29
CA ALA A 162 -33.62 5.38 27.02
C ALA A 162 -34.31 4.03 27.12
N SER A 163 -35.61 4.01 26.94
CA SER A 163 -36.35 2.81 26.54
C SER A 163 -36.06 2.52 25.08
N GLY A 164 -35.62 1.29 24.82
CA GLY A 164 -35.18 0.76 23.54
C GLY A 164 -35.96 1.24 22.31
N VAL A 165 -35.33 2.14 21.58
CA VAL A 165 -35.65 2.40 20.18
C VAL A 165 -34.53 1.75 19.38
N ALA A 166 -34.93 0.79 18.55
CA ALA A 166 -34.05 0.17 17.58
C ALA A 166 -33.23 1.26 16.85
N ALA A 167 -31.91 1.09 16.78
CA ALA A 167 -31.00 1.93 16.01
C ALA A 167 -31.50 2.01 14.57
N GLY A 168 -32.27 3.07 14.30
CA GLY A 168 -32.72 3.41 12.95
C GLY A 168 -31.51 3.84 12.13
N ASP A 169 -31.47 3.34 10.93
CA ASP A 169 -30.61 3.65 9.78
C ASP A 169 -29.61 4.81 9.97
N ALA A 170 -28.57 4.58 10.76
CA ALA A 170 -27.33 5.30 10.61
C ALA A 170 -26.90 5.16 9.16
N VAL A 171 -26.65 6.26 8.47
CA VAL A 171 -26.16 6.27 7.09
C VAL A 171 -24.93 5.35 7.05
N ARG A 172 -25.15 4.10 6.62
CA ARG A 172 -24.09 3.08 6.62
C ARG A 172 -23.07 3.55 5.62
N ASP A 173 -21.86 3.86 6.09
CA ASP A 173 -20.72 4.18 5.23
C ASP A 173 -20.63 3.13 4.10
N PRO A 174 -20.90 3.54 2.84
CA PRO A 174 -20.93 2.60 1.71
C PRO A 174 -19.60 1.89 1.50
N SER A 175 -18.50 2.51 1.92
CA SER A 175 -17.15 1.93 1.81
C SER A 175 -16.99 0.64 2.61
N VAL A 176 -17.66 0.53 3.75
CA VAL A 176 -17.62 -0.69 4.60
C VAL A 176 -18.26 -1.88 3.89
N ALA A 177 -19.41 -1.67 3.25
CA ALA A 177 -20.10 -2.74 2.52
C ALA A 177 -19.27 -3.21 1.30
N LEU A 178 -18.69 -2.27 0.57
CA LEU A 178 -17.81 -2.55 -0.56
C LEU A 178 -16.55 -3.30 -0.11
N ALA A 179 -15.91 -2.87 0.98
CA ALA A 179 -14.72 -3.53 1.53
C ALA A 179 -15.03 -4.95 2.00
N ARG A 180 -16.18 -5.19 2.64
CA ARG A 180 -16.61 -6.55 3.03
C ARG A 180 -16.76 -7.46 1.82
N ALA A 181 -17.36 -6.98 0.73
CA ALA A 181 -17.48 -7.72 -0.51
C ALA A 181 -16.11 -8.01 -1.15
N ALA A 182 -15.19 -7.02 -1.14
CA ALA A 182 -13.82 -7.16 -1.62
C ALA A 182 -13.05 -8.23 -0.83
N LEU A 183 -13.14 -8.21 0.50
CA LEU A 183 -12.50 -9.21 1.37
C LEU A 183 -13.03 -10.64 1.14
N ALA A 184 -14.30 -10.80 0.82
CA ALA A 184 -14.85 -12.10 0.42
C ALA A 184 -14.22 -12.57 -0.91
N ARG A 185 -14.15 -11.69 -1.91
CA ARG A 185 -13.53 -11.97 -3.22
C ARG A 185 -12.05 -12.33 -3.12
N ALA A 186 -11.32 -11.81 -2.14
CA ALA A 186 -9.91 -12.12 -1.96
C ALA A 186 -9.63 -13.63 -1.79
N HIS A 187 -10.65 -14.42 -1.44
CA HIS A 187 -10.59 -15.87 -1.32
C HIS A 187 -11.03 -16.62 -2.58
N GLU A 188 -11.33 -15.90 -3.65
CA GLU A 188 -11.82 -16.46 -4.92
C GLU A 188 -10.83 -16.19 -6.06
N PRO A 189 -10.84 -17.00 -7.16
CA PRO A 189 -10.08 -16.65 -8.35
C PRO A 189 -10.56 -15.32 -8.95
N PRO A 190 -9.64 -14.54 -9.54
CA PRO A 190 -8.24 -14.81 -9.80
C PRO A 190 -7.29 -14.47 -8.64
N TRP A 191 -7.76 -13.89 -7.53
CA TRP A 191 -6.92 -13.41 -6.43
C TRP A 191 -6.36 -14.54 -5.57
N ALA A 192 -7.19 -15.52 -5.22
CA ALA A 192 -6.74 -16.70 -4.47
C ALA A 192 -6.08 -17.74 -5.40
N PRO A 193 -5.03 -18.42 -4.94
CA PRO A 193 -4.34 -18.29 -3.64
C PRO A 193 -3.21 -17.24 -3.65
N HIS A 194 -3.07 -16.47 -4.74
CA HIS A 194 -1.87 -15.69 -5.06
C HIS A 194 -1.67 -14.52 -4.11
N LEU A 195 -2.73 -13.78 -3.81
CA LEU A 195 -2.69 -12.62 -2.92
C LEU A 195 -2.27 -13.01 -1.50
N GLU A 196 -2.88 -14.05 -0.96
CA GLU A 196 -2.54 -14.58 0.37
C GLU A 196 -1.09 -15.07 0.45
N ALA A 197 -0.61 -15.72 -0.61
CA ALA A 197 0.78 -16.17 -0.69
C ALA A 197 1.77 -14.99 -0.72
N ALA A 198 1.43 -13.91 -1.42
CA ALA A 198 2.24 -12.70 -1.46
C ALA A 198 2.32 -12.02 -0.09
N LEU A 199 1.19 -11.87 0.59
CA LEU A 199 1.14 -11.27 1.93
C LEU A 199 1.98 -12.07 2.93
N ARG A 200 1.88 -13.40 2.93
CA ARG A 200 2.72 -14.26 3.78
C ARG A 200 4.21 -14.15 3.47
N ALA A 201 4.57 -14.12 2.18
CA ALA A 201 5.97 -13.98 1.78
C ALA A 201 6.53 -12.60 2.19
N THR A 202 5.73 -11.54 2.02
CA THR A 202 6.08 -10.19 2.48
C THR A 202 6.28 -10.16 4.00
N ALA A 203 5.38 -10.78 4.78
CA ALA A 203 5.50 -10.86 6.24
C ALA A 203 6.74 -11.63 6.68
N ALA A 204 7.11 -12.69 5.98
CA ALA A 204 8.34 -13.44 6.26
C ALA A 204 9.59 -12.57 6.06
N ILE A 205 9.66 -11.78 4.98
CA ILE A 205 10.76 -10.84 4.74
C ILE A 205 10.76 -9.75 5.82
N ALA A 206 9.61 -9.15 6.13
CA ALA A 206 9.49 -8.14 7.17
C ALA A 206 10.00 -8.67 8.53
N GLY A 207 9.66 -9.91 8.90
CA GLY A 207 10.13 -10.54 10.12
C GLY A 207 11.65 -10.76 10.15
N ILE A 208 12.27 -11.07 8.99
CA ILE A 208 13.72 -11.20 8.88
C ILE A 208 14.43 -9.84 9.04
N VAL A 209 13.83 -8.79 8.48
CA VAL A 209 14.42 -7.44 8.47
C VAL A 209 14.17 -6.68 9.78
N ALA A 210 13.05 -6.97 10.47
CA ALA A 210 12.64 -6.25 11.67
C ALA A 210 13.74 -6.04 12.73
N PRO A 211 14.62 -7.04 13.06
CA PRO A 211 15.70 -6.83 14.02
C PRO A 211 16.77 -5.80 13.59
N PHE A 212 16.78 -5.43 12.31
CA PHE A 212 17.75 -4.50 11.71
C PHE A 212 17.07 -3.14 11.38
N ALA A 213 15.77 -3.05 11.54
CA ALA A 213 15.06 -1.77 11.40
C ALA A 213 15.45 -0.90 12.61
N THR A 214 16.22 0.15 12.34
CA THR A 214 16.47 1.22 13.31
C THR A 214 15.49 2.34 13.01
N ASP A 215 14.87 2.90 14.04
CA ASP A 215 14.22 4.19 13.88
C ASP A 215 15.25 5.17 13.35
N ALA A 216 14.98 5.75 12.18
CA ALA A 216 15.97 6.51 11.41
C ALA A 216 16.55 7.70 12.19
N ASP A 217 15.91 8.12 13.29
CA ASP A 217 16.25 9.29 14.09
C ASP A 217 16.83 8.97 15.48
N GLU A 218 16.77 7.75 15.99
CA GLU A 218 17.29 7.44 17.32
C GLU A 218 18.14 6.15 17.32
N PRO A 219 19.47 6.28 17.47
CA PRO A 219 20.30 5.10 17.65
C PRO A 219 19.86 4.39 18.94
N PRO A 220 19.78 3.05 18.97
CA PRO A 220 19.39 2.30 20.17
C PRO A 220 20.24 2.74 21.35
N ALA A 221 19.61 2.92 22.52
CA ALA A 221 20.28 3.37 23.73
C ALA A 221 21.49 2.46 24.01
N GLY A 222 22.69 3.05 24.01
CA GLY A 222 23.96 2.32 24.20
C GLY A 222 24.69 1.93 22.91
N SER A 223 24.17 2.24 21.70
CA SER A 223 24.91 2.09 20.47
C SER A 223 25.99 3.17 20.33
N LEU A 224 27.16 2.76 19.84
CA LEU A 224 28.19 3.73 19.45
C LEU A 224 27.66 4.57 18.27
N PRO A 225 27.95 5.89 18.26
CA PRO A 225 27.59 6.73 17.13
C PRO A 225 28.21 6.17 15.84
N PRO A 226 27.53 6.29 14.70
CA PRO A 226 28.07 5.81 13.42
C PRO A 226 29.48 6.36 13.20
N LEU A 227 30.41 5.52 12.75
CA LEU A 227 31.81 5.88 12.56
C LEU A 227 32.03 7.15 11.73
N TRP A 228 31.15 7.46 10.79
CA TRP A 228 31.21 8.67 9.98
C TRP A 228 30.96 9.95 10.81
N ARG A 229 30.19 9.91 11.91
CA ARG A 229 30.01 11.05 12.83
C ARG A 229 31.26 11.31 13.67
N LEU A 230 32.02 10.28 13.99
CA LEU A 230 33.28 10.40 14.71
C LEU A 230 34.40 11.05 13.87
N VAL A 231 34.36 10.83 12.55
CA VAL A 231 35.32 11.41 11.60
C VAL A 231 35.05 12.90 11.34
N ALA A 232 33.77 13.30 11.32
CA ALA A 232 33.39 14.69 11.10
C ALA A 232 33.71 15.64 12.29
N SER A 233 34.00 15.10 13.45
CA SER A 233 34.32 15.87 14.67
C SER A 233 35.83 15.93 14.98
N ALA A 234 36.69 15.41 14.11
CA ALA A 234 38.14 15.57 14.29
C ALA A 234 38.54 17.03 14.01
N PRO A 235 39.19 17.75 14.94
CA PRO A 235 39.62 19.12 14.68
C PRO A 235 40.68 19.12 13.58
N GLU A 236 40.49 20.00 12.60
CA GLU A 236 41.52 20.32 11.61
C GLU A 236 42.78 20.72 12.33
N ARG A 237 43.89 20.02 12.08
CA ARG A 237 45.24 20.35 12.58
C ARG A 237 45.95 21.22 11.56
#